data_358c95cd8798d69c496dec1ae3411fb4
#
_entry.id   358c95cd8798d69c496dec1ae3411fb4
#
_cell.length_a   1.000
_cell.length_b   1.000
_cell.length_c   1.000
_cell.angle_alpha   90.00
_cell.angle_beta   90.00
_cell.angle_gamma   90.00
#
_symmetry.space_group_name_H-M   'P 1'
#
loop_
_entity.id
_entity.type
_entity.pdbx_description
1 polymer ?
#
loop_
_entity_poly.entity_id
_entity_poly.type
_entity_poly.pdbx_seq_one_letter_code
_entity_poly.pdbx_strand_id
1 'polypeptide(L)'
;MNPQENVKIAQQAYYNFKKGNIPALLESLADNVEWELPEVEGVPIAGMHHGRKGVADFFTKLADTQDVVNFEPTEFLAQGDKVVALGHYTWKVKAGGGQFTSDWAHVFTVRNGRIERFQEYTDTAAVAAAYKQQRMRAA
;
A
#
# COMPACT_ATOMS: atom_id res chain seq x y z
N MET A 1 19.30 -13.62 -2.89
CA MET A 1 19.50 -12.69 -1.76
C MET A 1 18.95 -13.31 -0.49
N ASN A 2 19.49 -12.94 0.66
CA ASN A 2 19.03 -13.50 1.92
C ASN A 2 17.83 -12.71 2.47
N PRO A 3 17.09 -13.26 3.47
CA PRO A 3 15.91 -12.58 4.00
C PRO A 3 16.17 -11.18 4.56
N GLN A 4 17.33 -10.93 5.18
CA GLN A 4 17.65 -9.61 5.71
C GLN A 4 17.82 -8.56 4.60
N GLU A 5 18.41 -8.96 3.48
CA GLU A 5 18.53 -8.08 2.32
C GLU A 5 17.15 -7.77 1.74
N ASN A 6 16.26 -8.76 1.72
CA ASN A 6 14.89 -8.57 1.26
C ASN A 6 14.11 -7.61 2.17
N VAL A 7 14.34 -7.69 3.49
CA VAL A 7 13.76 -6.72 4.44
C VAL A 7 14.20 -5.30 4.10
N LYS A 8 15.47 -5.10 3.78
CA LYS A 8 15.98 -3.77 3.43
C LYS A 8 15.31 -3.20 2.19
N ILE A 9 14.99 -4.06 1.22
CA ILE A 9 14.27 -3.64 0.00
C ILE A 9 12.88 -3.15 0.36
N ALA A 10 12.14 -3.89 1.21
CA ALA A 10 10.83 -3.46 1.67
C ALA A 10 10.92 -2.15 2.48
N GLN A 11 11.89 -2.06 3.39
CA GLN A 11 12.09 -0.86 4.19
C GLN A 11 12.39 0.36 3.31
N GLN A 12 13.20 0.18 2.26
CA GLN A 12 13.52 1.26 1.34
C GLN A 12 12.28 1.72 0.57
N ALA A 13 11.39 0.79 0.23
CA ALA A 13 10.12 1.14 -0.43
C ALA A 13 9.27 2.03 0.47
N TYR A 14 9.15 1.71 1.75
CA TYR A 14 8.42 2.57 2.70
C TYR A 14 9.09 3.91 2.87
N TYR A 15 10.41 3.94 2.94
CA TYR A 15 11.16 5.19 3.05
C TYR A 15 10.85 6.11 1.85
N ASN A 16 10.90 5.56 0.65
CA ASN A 16 10.61 6.32 -0.57
C ASN A 16 9.15 6.78 -0.59
N PHE A 17 8.22 5.93 -0.17
CA PHE A 17 6.81 6.29 -0.08
C PHE A 17 6.60 7.47 0.89
N LYS A 18 7.18 7.40 2.08
CA LYS A 18 7.03 8.45 3.10
C LYS A 18 7.64 9.77 2.66
N LYS A 19 8.69 9.73 1.84
CA LYS A 19 9.32 10.93 1.27
C LYS A 19 8.60 11.47 0.03
N GLY A 20 7.62 10.74 -0.48
CA GLY A 20 6.94 11.11 -1.71
C GLY A 20 7.76 10.80 -2.96
N ASN A 21 8.83 10.01 -2.84
CA ASN A 21 9.67 9.66 -3.99
C ASN A 21 9.12 8.40 -4.67
N ILE A 22 7.98 8.54 -5.33
CA ILE A 22 7.34 7.42 -6.01
C ILE A 22 8.19 6.87 -7.17
N PRO A 23 8.86 7.69 -8.00
CA PRO A 23 9.74 7.13 -9.04
C PRO A 23 10.79 6.15 -8.50
N ALA A 24 11.43 6.46 -7.38
CA ALA A 24 12.40 5.56 -6.77
C ALA A 24 11.75 4.28 -6.26
N LEU A 25 10.54 4.38 -5.68
CA LEU A 25 9.78 3.19 -5.26
C LEU A 25 9.49 2.29 -6.46
N LEU A 26 9.04 2.86 -7.57
CA LEU A 26 8.73 2.09 -8.78
C LEU A 26 9.95 1.36 -9.34
N GLU A 27 11.13 1.94 -9.20
CA GLU A 27 12.38 1.29 -9.64
C GLU A 27 12.69 0.03 -8.83
N SER A 28 12.19 -0.09 -7.62
CA SER A 28 12.39 -1.28 -6.80
C SER A 28 11.47 -2.44 -7.17
N LEU A 29 10.51 -2.20 -8.06
CA LEU A 29 9.53 -3.19 -8.48
C LEU A 29 10.00 -3.96 -9.72
N ALA A 30 9.63 -5.23 -9.81
CA ALA A 30 9.80 -5.99 -11.04
C ALA A 30 8.89 -5.44 -12.13
N ASP A 31 9.27 -5.64 -13.40
CA ASP A 31 8.48 -5.14 -14.53
C ASP A 31 7.04 -5.65 -14.52
N ASN A 32 6.86 -6.91 -14.10
CA ASN A 32 5.56 -7.58 -14.06
C ASN A 32 4.97 -7.64 -12.66
N VAL A 33 5.30 -6.70 -11.81
CA VAL A 33 4.85 -6.68 -10.41
C VAL A 33 3.34 -6.78 -10.30
N GLU A 34 2.87 -7.51 -9.28
CA GLU A 34 1.47 -7.57 -8.90
C GLU A 34 1.29 -6.88 -7.55
N TRP A 35 0.44 -5.87 -7.54
CA TRP A 35 0.20 -5.01 -6.37
C TRP A 35 -1.25 -5.10 -6.00
N GLU A 36 -1.55 -5.78 -4.90
CA GLU A 36 -2.93 -6.13 -4.55
C GLU A 36 -3.38 -5.51 -3.25
N LEU A 37 -4.48 -4.77 -3.32
CA LEU A 37 -5.22 -4.34 -2.15
C LEU A 37 -6.53 -5.12 -2.07
N PRO A 38 -7.13 -5.25 -0.85
CA PRO A 38 -8.42 -5.92 -0.73
C PRO A 38 -9.48 -5.26 -1.61
N GLU A 39 -10.37 -6.07 -2.16
CA GLU A 39 -11.53 -5.57 -2.89
C GLU A 39 -12.51 -4.93 -1.91
N VAL A 40 -12.81 -3.65 -2.13
CA VAL A 40 -13.78 -2.91 -1.33
C VAL A 40 -14.61 -2.08 -2.29
N GLU A 41 -15.92 -2.31 -2.31
CA GLU A 41 -16.82 -1.60 -3.21
C GLU A 41 -16.75 -0.09 -3.00
N GLY A 42 -16.63 0.67 -4.09
CA GLY A 42 -16.59 2.11 -4.06
C GLY A 42 -15.24 2.73 -3.68
N VAL A 43 -14.20 1.91 -3.55
CA VAL A 43 -12.85 2.38 -3.22
C VAL A 43 -12.00 2.34 -4.50
N PRO A 44 -11.54 3.50 -4.99
CA PRO A 44 -10.86 3.56 -6.29
C PRO A 44 -9.55 2.79 -6.38
N ILE A 45 -8.85 2.63 -5.25
CA ILE A 45 -7.55 1.96 -5.23
C ILE A 45 -7.62 0.47 -4.91
N ALA A 46 -8.83 -0.06 -4.69
CA ALA A 46 -9.02 -1.47 -4.35
C ALA A 46 -8.62 -2.40 -5.49
N GLY A 47 -8.29 -3.64 -5.15
CA GLY A 47 -8.04 -4.70 -6.11
C GLY A 47 -6.62 -4.82 -6.60
N MET A 48 -6.46 -5.46 -7.73
CA MET A 48 -5.16 -5.79 -8.31
C MET A 48 -4.69 -4.72 -9.30
N HIS A 49 -3.42 -4.34 -9.16
CA HIS A 49 -2.74 -3.43 -10.09
C HIS A 49 -1.53 -4.16 -10.67
N HIS A 50 -1.41 -4.16 -11.99
CA HIS A 50 -0.39 -4.95 -12.70
C HIS A 50 0.69 -4.06 -13.29
N GLY A 51 1.96 -4.48 -13.11
CA GLY A 51 3.11 -3.84 -13.71
C GLY A 51 3.42 -2.49 -13.08
N ARG A 52 4.58 -1.94 -13.42
CA ARG A 52 5.00 -0.64 -12.88
C ARG A 52 4.02 0.47 -13.23
N LYS A 53 3.48 0.46 -14.44
CA LYS A 53 2.51 1.47 -14.86
C LYS A 53 1.23 1.38 -14.03
N GLY A 54 0.72 0.17 -13.81
CA GLY A 54 -0.47 -0.02 -12.98
C GLY A 54 -0.26 0.45 -11.56
N VAL A 55 0.94 0.20 -11.01
CA VAL A 55 1.28 0.67 -9.65
C VAL A 55 1.45 2.19 -9.62
N ALA A 56 2.03 2.78 -10.66
CA ALA A 56 2.12 4.25 -10.77
C ALA A 56 0.73 4.88 -10.77
N ASP A 57 -0.21 4.31 -11.52
CA ASP A 57 -1.60 4.76 -11.54
C ASP A 57 -2.26 4.60 -10.17
N PHE A 58 -1.96 3.51 -9.47
CA PHE A 58 -2.42 3.30 -8.09
C PHE A 58 -1.98 4.45 -7.17
N PHE A 59 -0.71 4.82 -7.20
CA PHE A 59 -0.20 5.90 -6.35
C PHE A 59 -0.80 7.26 -6.72
N THR A 60 -1.05 7.50 -8.00
CA THR A 60 -1.74 8.73 -8.44
C THR A 60 -3.15 8.77 -7.86
N LYS A 61 -3.91 7.68 -7.96
CA LYS A 61 -5.26 7.60 -7.39
C LYS A 61 -5.25 7.71 -5.88
N LEU A 62 -4.26 7.10 -5.22
CA LEU A 62 -4.12 7.20 -3.77
C LEU A 62 -3.96 8.66 -3.35
N ALA A 63 -3.06 9.39 -4.00
CA ALA A 63 -2.82 10.80 -3.70
C ALA A 63 -4.05 11.67 -3.99
N ASP A 64 -4.83 11.32 -5.02
CA ASP A 64 -6.03 12.07 -5.40
C ASP A 64 -7.20 11.82 -4.46
N THR A 65 -7.23 10.68 -3.77
CA THR A 65 -8.41 10.25 -3.01
C THR A 65 -8.21 10.23 -1.49
N GLN A 66 -6.97 10.18 -1.02
CA GLN A 66 -6.69 10.06 0.42
C GLN A 66 -5.51 10.94 0.83
N ASP A 67 -5.58 11.44 2.07
CA ASP A 67 -4.46 12.10 2.74
C ASP A 67 -3.96 11.19 3.85
N VAL A 68 -2.65 11.03 3.94
CA VAL A 68 -2.06 10.29 5.05
C VAL A 68 -2.02 11.18 6.29
N VAL A 69 -2.57 10.68 7.40
CA VAL A 69 -2.47 11.33 8.71
C VAL A 69 -1.30 10.74 9.47
N ASN A 70 -1.16 9.41 9.41
CA ASN A 70 -0.09 8.68 10.08
C ASN A 70 0.14 7.37 9.31
N PHE A 71 1.40 6.99 9.15
CA PHE A 71 1.76 5.74 8.46
C PHE A 71 3.03 5.18 9.10
N GLU A 72 2.88 4.14 9.91
CA GLU A 72 3.99 3.58 10.70
C GLU A 72 4.15 2.08 10.48
N PRO A 73 5.14 1.65 9.68
CA PRO A 73 5.61 0.26 9.73
C PRO A 73 6.30 0.03 11.07
N THR A 74 5.93 -1.02 11.78
CA THR A 74 6.45 -1.25 13.13
C THR A 74 7.31 -2.49 13.26
N GLU A 75 7.12 -3.48 12.37
CA GLU A 75 7.76 -4.77 12.52
C GLU A 75 7.96 -5.43 11.17
N PHE A 76 9.08 -6.12 11.00
CA PHE A 76 9.39 -6.85 9.76
C PHE A 76 9.80 -8.27 10.09
N LEU A 77 9.22 -9.23 9.36
CA LEU A 77 9.53 -10.65 9.47
C LEU A 77 9.86 -11.13 8.06
N ALA A 78 10.84 -12.02 7.94
CA ALA A 78 11.22 -12.51 6.62
C ALA A 78 11.59 -13.98 6.66
N GLN A 79 11.18 -14.70 5.62
CA GLN A 79 11.52 -16.09 5.41
C GLN A 79 11.55 -16.36 3.90
N GLY A 80 12.65 -16.93 3.40
CA GLY A 80 12.79 -17.16 1.96
C GLY A 80 12.69 -15.86 1.19
N ASP A 81 11.81 -15.84 0.19
CA ASP A 81 11.57 -14.66 -0.63
C ASP A 81 10.42 -13.79 -0.12
N LYS A 82 9.85 -14.12 1.05
CA LYS A 82 8.74 -13.38 1.63
C LYS A 82 9.20 -12.43 2.71
N VAL A 83 8.65 -11.22 2.70
CA VAL A 83 8.80 -10.24 3.76
C VAL A 83 7.40 -9.83 4.21
N VAL A 84 7.15 -9.93 5.51
CA VAL A 84 5.90 -9.46 6.11
C VAL A 84 6.20 -8.20 6.90
N ALA A 85 5.53 -7.12 6.59
CA ALA A 85 5.59 -5.89 7.36
C ALA A 85 4.28 -5.72 8.11
N LEU A 86 4.38 -5.44 9.40
CA LEU A 86 3.23 -5.10 10.24
C LEU A 86 3.30 -3.63 10.57
N GLY A 87 2.16 -2.99 10.62
CA GLY A 87 2.14 -1.56 10.89
C GLY A 87 0.77 -1.06 11.27
N HIS A 88 0.68 0.26 11.31
CA HIS A 88 -0.51 0.97 11.72
C HIS A 88 -0.62 2.23 10.88
N TYR A 89 -1.83 2.63 10.51
CA TYR A 89 -2.03 3.88 9.79
C TYR A 89 -3.37 4.53 10.12
N THR A 90 -3.44 5.82 9.82
CA THR A 90 -4.67 6.59 9.76
C THR A 90 -4.67 7.36 8.45
N TRP A 91 -5.73 7.25 7.71
CA TRP A 91 -5.95 7.94 6.44
C TRP A 91 -7.23 8.76 6.51
N LYS A 92 -7.24 9.87 5.79
CA LYS A 92 -8.45 10.67 5.61
C LYS A 92 -8.87 10.58 4.15
N VAL A 93 -10.12 10.21 3.91
CA VAL A 93 -10.69 10.21 2.55
C VAL A 93 -11.05 11.65 2.19
N LYS A 94 -10.56 12.12 1.04
CA LYS A 94 -10.80 13.48 0.56
C LYS A 94 -12.26 13.70 0.20
N ALA A 95 -12.61 14.94 -0.14
CA ALA A 95 -13.96 15.34 -0.62
C ALA A 95 -15.07 14.96 0.35
N GLY A 96 -14.85 15.24 1.65
CA GLY A 96 -15.89 15.04 2.67
C GLY A 96 -16.01 13.63 3.19
N GLY A 97 -15.07 12.75 2.87
CA GLY A 97 -15.01 11.41 3.42
C GLY A 97 -14.56 11.39 4.88
N GLY A 98 -14.64 10.22 5.50
CA GLY A 98 -14.21 10.01 6.86
C GLY A 98 -12.75 9.64 6.97
N GLN A 99 -12.31 9.42 8.21
CA GLN A 99 -11.00 8.85 8.50
C GLN A 99 -11.16 7.37 8.80
N PHE A 100 -10.13 6.60 8.48
CA PHE A 100 -10.04 5.22 8.95
C PHE A 100 -8.67 4.98 9.57
N THR A 101 -8.68 4.19 10.63
CA THR A 101 -7.50 3.79 11.37
C THR A 101 -7.49 2.27 11.43
N SER A 102 -6.35 1.67 11.17
CA SER A 102 -6.24 0.21 11.18
C SER A 102 -4.80 -0.23 11.39
N ASP A 103 -4.65 -1.36 12.06
CA ASP A 103 -3.43 -2.15 11.94
C ASP A 103 -3.47 -2.83 10.57
N TRP A 104 -2.31 -3.04 9.98
CA TRP A 104 -2.23 -3.66 8.66
C TRP A 104 -1.06 -4.64 8.59
N ALA A 105 -1.14 -5.55 7.65
CA ALA A 105 -0.05 -6.42 7.27
C ALA A 105 0.15 -6.31 5.76
N HIS A 106 1.39 -6.15 5.36
CA HIS A 106 1.79 -6.19 3.95
C HIS A 106 2.69 -7.39 3.73
N VAL A 107 2.40 -8.16 2.70
CA VAL A 107 3.21 -9.32 2.32
C VAL A 107 3.89 -9.00 1.00
N PHE A 108 5.22 -8.97 1.02
CA PHE A 108 6.04 -8.74 -0.16
C PHE A 108 6.63 -10.07 -0.62
N THR A 109 6.70 -10.28 -1.93
CA THR A 109 7.56 -11.29 -2.52
C THR A 109 8.72 -10.56 -3.18
N VAL A 110 9.94 -10.85 -2.75
CA VAL A 110 11.14 -10.18 -3.23
C VAL A 110 12.06 -11.22 -3.84
N ARG A 111 12.40 -11.05 -5.13
CA ARG A 111 13.31 -11.95 -5.86
C ARG A 111 14.26 -11.13 -6.70
N ASN A 112 15.51 -11.55 -6.72
CA ASN A 112 16.55 -10.90 -7.50
C ASN A 112 16.63 -9.39 -7.24
N GLY A 113 16.44 -9.00 -5.98
CA GLY A 113 16.54 -7.62 -5.55
C GLY A 113 15.35 -6.73 -5.93
N ARG A 114 14.26 -7.31 -6.40
CA ARG A 114 13.07 -6.55 -6.81
C ARG A 114 11.81 -7.09 -6.18
N ILE A 115 10.86 -6.21 -5.92
CA ILE A 115 9.54 -6.59 -5.40
C ILE A 115 8.70 -7.10 -6.57
N GLU A 116 8.33 -8.39 -6.53
CA GLU A 116 7.50 -9.02 -7.55
C GLU A 116 6.03 -9.01 -7.18
N ARG A 117 5.73 -8.99 -5.89
CA ARG A 117 4.34 -8.99 -5.42
C ARG A 117 4.22 -8.23 -4.11
N PHE A 118 3.10 -7.54 -3.97
CA PHE A 118 2.69 -6.85 -2.75
C PHE A 118 1.22 -7.14 -2.49
N GLN A 119 0.87 -7.49 -1.25
CA GLN A 119 -0.50 -7.70 -0.83
C GLN A 119 -0.74 -6.97 0.48
N GLU A 120 -1.85 -6.24 0.57
CA GLU A 120 -2.25 -5.57 1.80
C GLU A 120 -3.40 -6.32 2.46
N TYR A 121 -3.33 -6.44 3.79
CA TYR A 121 -4.41 -6.93 4.65
C TYR A 121 -4.70 -5.85 5.67
N THR A 122 -5.94 -5.41 5.76
CA THR A 122 -6.36 -4.30 6.61
C THR A 122 -7.83 -4.44 7.00
N ASP A 123 -8.31 -3.56 7.88
CA ASP A 123 -9.72 -3.53 8.25
C ASP A 123 -10.54 -2.92 7.11
N THR A 124 -11.07 -3.77 6.25
CA THR A 124 -11.83 -3.34 5.07
C THR A 124 -13.16 -2.71 5.45
N ALA A 125 -13.75 -3.07 6.58
CA ALA A 125 -14.97 -2.44 7.06
C ALA A 125 -14.74 -0.97 7.42
N ALA A 126 -13.61 -0.66 8.05
CA ALA A 126 -13.25 0.72 8.37
C ALA A 126 -13.02 1.55 7.11
N VAL A 127 -12.34 0.98 6.12
CA VAL A 127 -12.11 1.62 4.82
C VAL A 127 -13.45 1.91 4.13
N ALA A 128 -14.30 0.91 4.06
CA ALA A 128 -15.62 1.04 3.42
C ALA A 128 -16.47 2.13 4.09
N ALA A 129 -16.46 2.18 5.42
CA ALA A 129 -17.23 3.18 6.17
C ALA A 129 -16.75 4.61 5.86
N ALA A 130 -15.44 4.82 5.77
CA ALA A 130 -14.88 6.14 5.45
C ALA A 130 -15.28 6.62 4.05
N TYR A 131 -15.22 5.72 3.06
CA TYR A 131 -15.64 6.06 1.70
C TYR A 131 -17.15 6.23 1.58
N LYS A 132 -17.93 5.49 2.37
CA LYS A 132 -19.38 5.66 2.42
C LYS A 132 -19.76 7.07 2.87
N GLN A 133 -19.04 7.64 3.83
CA GLN A 133 -19.27 9.03 4.27
C GLN A 133 -19.08 10.02 3.11
N GLN A 134 -18.06 9.82 2.29
CA GLN A 134 -17.82 10.65 1.12
C GLN A 134 -19.01 10.61 0.17
N ARG A 135 -19.53 9.42 -0.14
CA ARG A 135 -20.69 9.25 -1.04
C ARG A 135 -21.95 9.88 -0.46
N MET A 136 -22.17 9.74 0.84
CA MET A 136 -23.33 10.33 1.51
C MET A 136 -23.29 11.85 1.48
N ARG A 137 -22.11 12.45 1.65
CA ARG A 137 -21.96 13.92 1.61
C ARG A 137 -22.06 14.48 0.20
N ALA A 138 -21.72 13.67 -0.80
CA ALA A 138 -21.81 14.07 -2.21
C ALA A 138 -23.25 14.00 -2.75
N ALA A 139 -24.13 13.29 -2.08
CA ALA A 139 -25.51 13.09 -2.52
C ALA A 139 -26.43 14.30 -2.22
#